data_f53ea988f5649234ae91e0a6ab2deb8b
#
_entry.id   f53ea988f5649234ae91e0a6ab2deb8b
#
_cell.length_a   1.000
_cell.length_b   1.000
_cell.length_c   1.000
_cell.angle_alpha   90.00
_cell.angle_beta   90.00
_cell.angle_gamma   90.00
#
_symmetry.space_group_name_H-M   'P 1'
#
loop_
_entity.id
_entity.type
_entity.pdbx_description
1 polymer ?
#
loop_
_entity_poly.entity_id
_entity_poly.type
_entity_poly.pdbx_seq_one_letter_code
_entity_poly.pdbx_strand_id
1 'polypeptide(L)'
;MKIQTQKTISEIGKILENHIEDSVNKKTPALNQIEPELIASKLKLKERIKYGFKSLEDISDFIKNYLNNTNHLRHPHYMGHQVPVTHDLAGIPELIHGTVNNPSSIYEMGPAGSTCEGFMINWMLDKLGWLNNKDFYDFKFKIGQASGVLTHGGSAANLTALAAARSYICPESWEKGNP
;
A
#
# COMPACT_ATOMS: atom_id res chain seq x y z
N MET A 1 3.15 12.24 -25.61
CA MET A 1 2.50 10.94 -25.94
C MET A 1 1.11 10.94 -25.28
N LYS A 2 0.01 10.76 -26.03
CA LYS A 2 -1.29 10.46 -25.42
C LYS A 2 -1.26 9.01 -24.94
N ILE A 3 -1.10 8.79 -23.65
CA ILE A 3 -1.21 7.47 -23.05
C ILE A 3 -2.68 7.05 -23.17
N GLN A 4 -2.96 5.99 -23.89
CA GLN A 4 -4.28 5.37 -23.91
C GLN A 4 -4.39 4.53 -22.63
N THR A 5 -4.90 5.13 -21.56
CA THR A 5 -4.95 4.53 -20.22
C THR A 5 -5.50 3.09 -20.23
N GLN A 6 -6.59 2.86 -20.96
CA GLN A 6 -7.18 1.53 -21.08
C GLN A 6 -6.22 0.49 -21.67
N LYS A 7 -5.53 0.85 -22.77
CA LYS A 7 -4.54 -0.03 -23.40
C LYS A 7 -3.37 -0.34 -22.47
N THR A 8 -2.90 0.68 -21.75
CA THR A 8 -1.80 0.55 -20.81
C THR A 8 -2.16 -0.38 -19.65
N ILE A 9 -3.33 -0.18 -19.03
CA ILE A 9 -3.81 -1.04 -17.93
C ILE A 9 -3.98 -2.49 -18.41
N SER A 10 -4.58 -2.70 -19.59
CA SER A 10 -4.74 -4.05 -20.14
C SER A 10 -3.40 -4.75 -20.39
N GLU A 11 -2.42 -4.04 -20.93
CA GLU A 11 -1.08 -4.60 -21.17
C GLU A 11 -0.34 -4.92 -19.85
N ILE A 12 -0.40 -4.01 -18.89
CA ILE A 12 0.18 -4.24 -17.56
C ILE A 12 -0.48 -5.43 -16.88
N GLY A 13 -1.82 -5.56 -16.97
CA GLY A 13 -2.55 -6.71 -16.44
C GLY A 13 -2.02 -8.05 -16.98
N LYS A 14 -1.81 -8.16 -18.29
CA LYS A 14 -1.23 -9.36 -18.91
C LYS A 14 0.20 -9.64 -18.44
N ILE A 15 1.02 -8.61 -18.30
CA ILE A 15 2.38 -8.78 -17.82
C ILE A 15 2.40 -9.30 -16.38
N LEU A 16 1.51 -8.80 -15.52
CA LEU A 16 1.38 -9.23 -14.13
C LEU A 16 0.84 -10.68 -14.05
N GLU A 17 -0.16 -11.03 -14.84
CA GLU A 17 -0.69 -12.38 -14.93
C GLU A 17 0.40 -13.38 -15.32
N ASN A 18 1.12 -13.12 -16.40
CA ASN A 18 2.24 -13.96 -16.84
C ASN A 18 3.33 -14.08 -15.77
N HIS A 19 3.67 -12.99 -15.09
CA HIS A 19 4.66 -13.00 -14.02
C HIS A 19 4.23 -13.90 -12.85
N ILE A 20 2.97 -13.85 -12.46
CA ILE A 20 2.40 -14.70 -11.40
C ILE A 20 2.43 -16.17 -11.85
N GLU A 21 1.94 -16.48 -13.05
CA GLU A 21 1.92 -17.85 -13.58
C GLU A 21 3.32 -18.43 -13.70
N ASP A 22 4.27 -17.67 -14.23
CA ASP A 22 5.66 -18.14 -14.39
C ASP A 22 6.33 -18.37 -13.04
N SER A 23 6.02 -17.56 -12.03
CA SER A 23 6.49 -17.76 -10.67
C SER A 23 5.92 -19.03 -10.03
N VAL A 24 4.61 -19.21 -10.07
CA VAL A 24 3.92 -20.40 -9.52
C VAL A 24 4.38 -21.68 -10.21
N ASN A 25 4.58 -21.64 -11.53
CA ASN A 25 5.02 -22.77 -12.35
C ASN A 25 6.53 -22.99 -12.35
N LYS A 26 7.30 -22.28 -11.48
CA LYS A 26 8.76 -22.42 -11.34
C LYS A 26 9.54 -22.12 -12.62
N LYS A 27 9.01 -21.30 -13.52
CA LYS A 27 9.70 -20.86 -14.73
C LYS A 27 10.68 -19.71 -14.48
N THR A 28 10.58 -19.08 -13.30
CA THR A 28 11.48 -18.01 -12.83
C THR A 28 12.21 -18.50 -11.56
N PRO A 29 13.35 -17.91 -11.21
CA PRO A 29 13.97 -18.17 -9.90
C PRO A 29 13.11 -17.55 -8.78
N ALA A 30 13.14 -18.13 -7.57
CA ALA A 30 12.49 -17.55 -6.40
C ALA A 30 13.09 -16.18 -6.01
N LEU A 31 14.39 -16.04 -6.17
CA LEU A 31 15.17 -14.84 -5.94
C LEU A 31 16.09 -14.60 -7.14
N ASN A 32 16.17 -13.36 -7.55
CA ASN A 32 17.09 -12.90 -8.59
C ASN A 32 17.89 -11.71 -8.06
N GLN A 33 18.91 -12.00 -7.26
CA GLN A 33 19.76 -10.99 -6.66
C GLN A 33 20.93 -10.67 -7.59
N ILE A 34 20.98 -9.45 -8.06
CA ILE A 34 22.10 -8.89 -8.82
C ILE A 34 22.46 -7.52 -8.26
N GLU A 35 23.62 -7.00 -8.62
CA GLU A 35 24.10 -5.71 -8.16
C GLU A 35 23.14 -4.57 -8.51
N PRO A 36 22.90 -3.58 -7.62
CA PRO A 36 21.97 -2.48 -7.84
C PRO A 36 22.25 -1.68 -9.12
N GLU A 37 23.52 -1.52 -9.48
CA GLU A 37 23.95 -0.81 -10.68
C GLU A 37 23.48 -1.53 -11.96
N LEU A 38 23.47 -2.86 -11.93
CA LEU A 38 22.96 -3.67 -13.06
C LEU A 38 21.44 -3.56 -13.15
N ILE A 39 20.73 -3.52 -12.03
CA ILE A 39 19.28 -3.28 -12.02
C ILE A 39 19.00 -1.89 -12.61
N ALA A 40 19.68 -0.87 -12.13
CA ALA A 40 19.52 0.50 -12.62
C ALA A 40 19.77 0.62 -14.15
N SER A 41 20.77 -0.10 -14.63
CA SER A 41 21.09 -0.17 -16.07
C SER A 41 19.99 -0.89 -16.86
N LYS A 42 19.53 -2.07 -16.42
CA LYS A 42 18.44 -2.82 -17.07
C LYS A 42 17.15 -2.00 -17.12
N LEU A 43 16.86 -1.26 -16.06
CA LEU A 43 15.70 -0.36 -15.98
C LEU A 43 15.92 0.96 -16.74
N LYS A 44 17.09 1.20 -17.32
CA LYS A 44 17.44 2.43 -18.06
C LYS A 44 17.09 3.71 -17.27
N LEU A 45 17.33 3.71 -15.95
CA LEU A 45 16.84 4.78 -15.05
C LEU A 45 17.35 6.15 -15.46
N LYS A 46 18.64 6.28 -15.82
CA LYS A 46 19.26 7.54 -16.23
C LYS A 46 18.56 8.16 -17.45
N GLU A 47 18.22 7.32 -18.44
CA GLU A 47 17.54 7.76 -19.66
C GLU A 47 16.08 8.15 -19.37
N ARG A 48 15.39 7.34 -18.58
CA ARG A 48 13.99 7.56 -18.24
C ARG A 48 13.77 8.79 -17.36
N ILE A 49 14.68 9.08 -16.45
CA ILE A 49 14.65 10.34 -15.68
C ILE A 49 14.79 11.55 -16.62
N LYS A 50 15.66 11.43 -17.63
CA LYS A 50 15.92 12.56 -18.53
C LYS A 50 14.83 12.75 -19.59
N TYR A 51 14.28 11.67 -20.12
CA TYR A 51 13.43 11.71 -21.31
C TYR A 51 12.00 11.16 -21.08
N GLY A 52 11.72 10.58 -19.91
CA GLY A 52 10.47 9.89 -19.64
C GLY A 52 10.30 8.59 -20.45
N PHE A 53 9.10 8.01 -20.39
CA PHE A 53 8.72 6.87 -21.23
C PHE A 53 8.32 7.34 -22.64
N LYS A 54 8.79 6.63 -23.66
CA LYS A 54 8.60 7.02 -25.07
C LYS A 54 7.39 6.34 -25.72
N SER A 55 7.01 5.16 -25.26
CA SER A 55 5.94 4.35 -25.84
C SER A 55 5.36 3.38 -24.80
N LEU A 56 4.26 2.72 -25.15
CA LEU A 56 3.69 1.63 -24.33
C LEU A 56 4.67 0.45 -24.25
N GLU A 57 5.39 0.16 -25.32
CA GLU A 57 6.41 -0.88 -25.34
C GLU A 57 7.55 -0.58 -24.36
N ASP A 58 8.00 0.68 -24.30
CA ASP A 58 9.03 1.12 -23.35
C ASP A 58 8.54 1.02 -21.89
N ILE A 59 7.25 1.27 -21.61
CA ILE A 59 6.63 1.04 -20.32
C ILE A 59 6.59 -0.47 -20.00
N SER A 60 6.18 -1.29 -20.95
CA SER A 60 6.12 -2.74 -20.81
C SER A 60 7.49 -3.35 -20.57
N ASP A 61 8.53 -2.89 -21.28
CA ASP A 61 9.92 -3.28 -21.07
C ASP A 61 10.39 -2.93 -19.65
N PHE A 62 10.10 -1.73 -19.19
CA PHE A 62 10.42 -1.34 -17.81
C PHE A 62 9.76 -2.26 -16.79
N ILE A 63 8.46 -2.52 -16.93
CA ILE A 63 7.71 -3.35 -15.95
C ILE A 63 8.23 -4.78 -15.94
N LYS A 64 8.47 -5.39 -17.11
CA LYS A 64 9.05 -6.73 -17.20
C LYS A 64 10.41 -6.81 -16.53
N ASN A 65 11.28 -5.85 -16.80
CA ASN A 65 12.61 -5.80 -16.18
C ASN A 65 12.51 -5.54 -14.67
N TYR A 66 11.58 -4.72 -14.22
CA TYR A 66 11.31 -4.51 -12.80
C TYR A 66 10.89 -5.81 -12.12
N LEU A 67 9.88 -6.48 -12.64
CA LEU A 67 9.34 -7.72 -12.09
C LEU A 67 10.38 -8.85 -12.07
N ASN A 68 11.21 -8.96 -13.09
CA ASN A 68 12.27 -9.96 -13.16
C ASN A 68 13.38 -9.76 -12.10
N ASN A 69 13.44 -8.59 -11.48
CA ASN A 69 14.40 -8.29 -10.41
C ASN A 69 13.72 -8.08 -9.04
N THR A 70 12.48 -8.55 -8.88
CA THR A 70 11.78 -8.61 -7.59
C THR A 70 11.91 -10.00 -6.96
N ASN A 71 11.62 -10.10 -5.67
CA ASN A 71 11.45 -11.39 -5.01
C ASN A 71 10.12 -12.00 -5.42
N HIS A 72 10.13 -13.23 -5.88
CA HIS A 72 8.95 -13.93 -6.38
C HIS A 72 8.22 -14.65 -5.23
N LEU A 73 7.45 -13.90 -4.44
CA LEU A 73 6.78 -14.42 -3.24
C LEU A 73 5.82 -15.59 -3.53
N ARG A 74 5.26 -15.65 -4.73
CA ARG A 74 4.37 -16.77 -5.15
C ARG A 74 5.13 -18.01 -5.62
N HIS A 75 6.47 -17.93 -5.69
CA HIS A 75 7.28 -19.07 -6.12
C HIS A 75 7.26 -20.15 -5.03
N PRO A 76 6.99 -21.44 -5.34
CA PRO A 76 6.89 -22.52 -4.35
C PRO A 76 8.14 -22.75 -3.50
N HIS A 77 9.31 -22.32 -3.97
CA HIS A 77 10.58 -22.41 -3.23
C HIS A 77 10.96 -21.09 -2.54
N TYR A 78 10.06 -20.10 -2.48
CA TYR A 78 10.34 -18.89 -1.72
C TYR A 78 10.21 -19.18 -0.23
N MET A 79 11.30 -19.00 0.50
CA MET A 79 11.41 -19.14 1.96
C MET A 79 12.13 -17.92 2.54
N GLY A 80 11.61 -16.76 2.25
CA GLY A 80 12.22 -15.50 2.67
C GLY A 80 11.64 -14.94 3.96
N HIS A 81 11.73 -13.62 4.11
CA HIS A 81 11.20 -12.88 5.24
C HIS A 81 9.70 -13.16 5.46
N GLN A 82 9.17 -12.81 6.65
CA GLN A 82 7.77 -12.95 7.03
C GLN A 82 6.83 -12.00 6.23
N VAL A 83 6.95 -12.04 4.92
CA VAL A 83 6.09 -11.28 3.99
C VAL A 83 5.13 -12.27 3.33
N PRO A 84 3.83 -12.19 3.62
CA PRO A 84 2.86 -13.09 3.02
C PRO A 84 2.64 -12.75 1.53
N VAL A 85 2.16 -13.74 0.80
CA VAL A 85 1.63 -13.53 -0.54
C VAL A 85 0.39 -12.62 -0.44
N THR A 86 0.30 -11.64 -1.31
CA THR A 86 -0.85 -10.75 -1.37
C THR A 86 -2.11 -11.48 -1.84
N HIS A 87 -3.28 -11.07 -1.34
CA HIS A 87 -4.56 -11.48 -1.93
C HIS A 87 -4.65 -11.00 -3.38
N ASP A 88 -5.28 -11.76 -4.26
CA ASP A 88 -5.32 -11.48 -5.70
C ASP A 88 -5.97 -10.11 -6.04
N LEU A 89 -6.89 -9.65 -5.21
CA LEU A 89 -7.54 -8.36 -5.38
C LEU A 89 -6.81 -7.19 -4.69
N ALA A 90 -5.72 -7.42 -3.96
CA ALA A 90 -5.06 -6.39 -3.16
C ALA A 90 -4.49 -5.22 -4.01
N GLY A 91 -4.16 -5.48 -5.28
CA GLY A 91 -3.67 -4.44 -6.18
C GLY A 91 -4.77 -3.50 -6.73
N ILE A 92 -6.06 -3.86 -6.62
CA ILE A 92 -7.14 -3.06 -7.20
C ILE A 92 -7.33 -1.73 -6.47
N PRO A 93 -7.39 -1.66 -5.13
CA PRO A 93 -7.46 -0.41 -4.41
C PRO A 93 -6.28 0.53 -4.73
N GLU A 94 -5.07 -0.01 -4.84
CA GLU A 94 -3.88 0.78 -5.18
C GLU A 94 -3.99 1.39 -6.59
N LEU A 95 -4.48 0.62 -7.57
CA LEU A 95 -4.71 1.11 -8.92
C LEU A 95 -5.76 2.24 -8.93
N ILE A 96 -6.84 2.08 -8.18
CA ILE A 96 -7.88 3.11 -8.04
C ILE A 96 -7.29 4.35 -7.38
N HIS A 97 -6.62 4.18 -6.24
CA HIS A 97 -6.02 5.29 -5.50
C HIS A 97 -4.99 6.05 -6.34
N GLY A 98 -4.08 5.35 -7.01
CA GLY A 98 -3.11 5.95 -7.93
C GLY A 98 -3.74 6.68 -9.12
N THR A 99 -4.98 6.32 -9.51
CA THR A 99 -5.69 6.95 -10.61
C THR A 99 -6.46 8.20 -10.16
N VAL A 100 -7.16 8.13 -9.02
CA VAL A 100 -7.99 9.23 -8.55
C VAL A 100 -7.23 10.23 -7.67
N ASN A 101 -6.14 9.79 -7.05
CA ASN A 101 -5.25 10.61 -6.20
C ASN A 101 -6.00 11.45 -5.14
N ASN A 102 -6.97 10.82 -4.46
CA ASN A 102 -7.73 11.48 -3.41
C ASN A 102 -7.04 11.28 -2.04
N PRO A 103 -6.48 12.32 -1.44
CA PRO A 103 -5.88 12.21 -0.10
C PRO A 103 -6.96 12.09 0.97
N SER A 104 -6.74 11.21 1.95
CA SER A 104 -7.65 11.00 3.08
C SER A 104 -7.33 11.88 4.30
N SER A 105 -6.44 12.87 4.15
CA SER A 105 -6.06 13.79 5.24
C SER A 105 -7.21 14.71 5.68
N ILE A 106 -8.12 15.01 4.78
CA ILE A 106 -9.34 15.79 5.02
C ILE A 106 -10.49 15.03 4.34
N TYR A 107 -11.60 14.86 5.06
CA TYR A 107 -12.76 14.10 4.58
C TYR A 107 -13.25 14.57 3.20
N GLU A 108 -13.35 15.89 2.99
CA GLU A 108 -13.84 16.49 1.74
C GLU A 108 -12.96 16.19 0.52
N MET A 109 -11.69 15.88 0.74
CA MET A 109 -10.75 15.53 -0.34
C MET A 109 -10.73 14.04 -0.67
N GLY A 110 -11.12 13.18 0.26
CA GLY A 110 -11.14 11.73 0.08
C GLY A 110 -12.30 11.04 0.79
N PRO A 111 -13.56 11.43 0.52
CA PRO A 111 -14.70 10.96 1.31
C PRO A 111 -14.88 9.44 1.27
N ALA A 112 -14.66 8.80 0.12
CA ALA A 112 -14.79 7.36 -0.01
C ALA A 112 -13.72 6.61 0.80
N GLY A 113 -12.46 7.02 0.70
CA GLY A 113 -11.35 6.42 1.45
C GLY A 113 -11.52 6.59 2.96
N SER A 114 -11.82 7.81 3.41
CA SER A 114 -12.05 8.12 4.83
C SER A 114 -13.24 7.34 5.40
N THR A 115 -14.30 7.17 4.62
CA THR A 115 -15.47 6.37 5.04
C THR A 115 -15.12 4.88 5.16
N CYS A 116 -14.38 4.32 4.21
CA CYS A 116 -13.90 2.94 4.29
C CYS A 116 -12.99 2.74 5.51
N GLU A 117 -12.08 3.66 5.78
CA GLU A 117 -11.22 3.60 6.97
C GLU A 117 -12.05 3.59 8.26
N GLY A 118 -12.97 4.54 8.42
CA GLY A 118 -13.84 4.61 9.60
C GLY A 118 -14.66 3.34 9.82
N PHE A 119 -15.22 2.78 8.75
CA PHE A 119 -15.94 1.51 8.82
C PHE A 119 -15.04 0.35 9.26
N MET A 120 -13.85 0.24 8.70
CA MET A 120 -12.89 -0.81 9.07
C MET A 120 -12.39 -0.67 10.50
N ILE A 121 -12.21 0.55 11.00
CA ILE A 121 -11.88 0.81 12.40
C ILE A 121 -13.01 0.31 13.31
N ASN A 122 -14.25 0.68 13.03
CA ASN A 122 -15.41 0.22 13.80
C ASN A 122 -15.55 -1.30 13.78
N TRP A 123 -15.32 -1.93 12.62
CA TRP A 123 -15.31 -3.38 12.49
C TRP A 123 -14.21 -4.04 13.36
N MET A 124 -12.99 -3.48 13.37
CA MET A 124 -11.91 -3.99 14.23
C MET A 124 -12.22 -3.80 15.72
N LEU A 125 -12.78 -2.66 16.11
CA LEU A 125 -13.20 -2.38 17.48
C LEU A 125 -14.29 -3.37 17.95
N ASP A 126 -15.23 -3.73 17.07
CA ASP A 126 -16.22 -4.78 17.36
C ASP A 126 -15.57 -6.13 17.64
N LYS A 127 -14.56 -6.52 16.81
CA LYS A 127 -13.84 -7.80 17.02
C LYS A 127 -13.04 -7.83 18.32
N LEU A 128 -12.60 -6.66 18.81
CA LEU A 128 -11.92 -6.53 20.10
C LEU A 128 -12.90 -6.41 21.28
N GLY A 129 -14.20 -6.29 21.03
CA GLY A 129 -15.22 -6.04 22.06
C GLY A 129 -15.18 -4.61 22.63
N TRP A 130 -14.58 -3.67 21.92
CA TRP A 130 -14.42 -2.27 22.35
C TRP A 130 -15.44 -1.32 21.72
N LEU A 131 -16.20 -1.80 20.74
CA LEU A 131 -17.25 -1.00 20.12
C LEU A 131 -18.49 -0.98 21.03
N ASN A 132 -18.79 0.18 21.62
CA ASN A 132 -19.92 0.37 22.52
C ASN A 132 -21.28 0.36 21.79
N ASN A 133 -21.29 0.77 20.54
CA ASN A 133 -22.45 0.75 19.67
C ASN A 133 -22.16 -0.16 18.48
N LYS A 134 -23.02 -1.15 18.22
CA LYS A 134 -22.85 -2.09 17.10
C LYS A 134 -23.18 -1.47 15.73
N ASP A 135 -23.35 -0.16 15.67
CA ASP A 135 -23.54 0.56 14.42
C ASP A 135 -22.17 0.94 13.80
N PHE A 136 -21.73 0.13 12.84
CA PHE A 136 -20.47 0.37 12.12
C PHE A 136 -20.52 1.63 11.25
N TYR A 137 -21.68 2.20 11.02
CA TYR A 137 -21.87 3.44 10.24
C TYR A 137 -21.88 4.70 11.10
N ASP A 138 -21.78 4.57 12.43
CA ASP A 138 -21.61 5.73 13.32
C ASP A 138 -20.13 6.15 13.36
N PHE A 139 -19.77 7.10 12.50
CA PHE A 139 -18.42 7.66 12.42
C PHE A 139 -18.21 8.88 13.32
N LYS A 140 -19.17 9.24 14.15
CA LYS A 140 -19.06 10.40 15.02
C LYS A 140 -18.15 10.07 16.19
N PHE A 141 -17.05 10.81 16.27
CA PHE A 141 -16.18 10.74 17.44
C PHE A 141 -16.94 11.22 18.69
N LYS A 142 -16.95 10.41 19.73
CA LYS A 142 -17.54 10.77 21.03
C LYS A 142 -16.48 10.58 22.11
N ILE A 143 -16.33 11.60 22.96
CA ILE A 143 -15.39 11.51 24.09
C ILE A 143 -15.75 10.31 24.97
N GLY A 144 -14.73 9.52 25.35
CA GLY A 144 -14.91 8.31 26.16
C GLY A 144 -15.27 7.05 25.38
N GLN A 145 -15.37 7.12 24.06
CA GLN A 145 -15.51 5.94 23.20
C GLN A 145 -14.15 5.51 22.61
N ALA A 146 -14.00 4.22 22.39
CA ALA A 146 -12.87 3.68 21.66
C ALA A 146 -12.89 4.18 20.22
N SER A 147 -11.72 4.50 19.69
CA SER A 147 -11.50 4.90 18.31
C SER A 147 -10.18 4.33 17.81
N GLY A 148 -9.85 4.59 16.56
CA GLY A 148 -8.61 4.16 15.97
C GLY A 148 -8.20 5.01 14.76
N VAL A 149 -6.99 4.77 14.30
CA VAL A 149 -6.44 5.36 13.07
C VAL A 149 -5.52 4.34 12.42
N LEU A 150 -5.54 4.25 11.11
CA LEU A 150 -4.57 3.45 10.35
C LEU A 150 -3.26 4.21 10.23
N THR A 151 -2.14 3.53 10.44
CA THR A 151 -0.81 4.12 10.43
C THR A 151 0.14 3.35 9.51
N HIS A 152 1.25 3.98 9.15
CA HIS A 152 2.30 3.37 8.32
C HIS A 152 3.21 2.46 9.16
N GLY A 153 2.70 1.27 9.49
CA GLY A 153 3.46 0.24 10.20
C GLY A 153 3.47 0.40 11.73
N GLY A 154 4.03 -0.62 12.41
CA GLY A 154 3.96 -0.76 13.86
C GLY A 154 4.67 0.35 14.66
N SER A 155 5.77 0.90 14.16
CA SER A 155 6.48 1.99 14.84
C SER A 155 5.63 3.25 14.94
N ALA A 156 4.96 3.64 13.85
CA ALA A 156 4.04 4.76 13.85
C ALA A 156 2.82 4.48 14.74
N ALA A 157 2.29 3.26 14.71
CA ALA A 157 1.18 2.85 15.58
C ALA A 157 1.55 2.97 17.06
N ASN A 158 2.72 2.48 17.47
CA ASN A 158 3.20 2.58 18.84
C ASN A 158 3.40 4.04 19.29
N LEU A 159 4.00 4.87 18.42
CA LEU A 159 4.16 6.30 18.72
C LEU A 159 2.83 7.01 18.88
N THR A 160 1.86 6.71 18.01
CA THR A 160 0.51 7.28 18.08
C THR A 160 -0.19 6.86 19.37
N ALA A 161 -0.11 5.58 19.75
CA ALA A 161 -0.69 5.07 20.99
C ALA A 161 -0.06 5.70 22.24
N LEU A 162 1.29 5.83 22.25
CA LEU A 162 2.00 6.49 23.36
C LEU A 162 1.66 7.98 23.47
N ALA A 163 1.56 8.68 22.33
CA ALA A 163 1.15 10.09 22.30
C ALA A 163 -0.28 10.27 22.83
N ALA A 164 -1.19 9.39 22.41
CA ALA A 164 -2.57 9.38 22.91
C ALA A 164 -2.64 9.11 24.42
N ALA A 165 -1.90 8.09 24.91
CA ALA A 165 -1.82 7.76 26.33
C ALA A 165 -1.25 8.92 27.14
N ARG A 166 -0.18 9.55 26.68
CA ARG A 166 0.41 10.73 27.32
C ARG A 166 -0.62 11.87 27.41
N SER A 167 -1.31 12.18 26.34
CA SER A 167 -2.32 13.25 26.31
C SER A 167 -3.50 12.94 27.22
N TYR A 168 -3.83 11.67 27.39
CA TYR A 168 -4.88 11.26 28.32
C TYR A 168 -4.46 11.42 29.79
N ILE A 169 -3.22 11.05 30.13
CA ILE A 169 -2.69 11.12 31.51
C ILE A 169 -2.29 12.55 31.88
N CYS A 170 -1.68 13.28 30.95
CA CYS A 170 -1.18 14.64 31.12
C CYS A 170 -1.72 15.54 30.00
N PRO A 171 -3.00 16.00 30.08
CA PRO A 171 -3.61 16.82 29.03
C PRO A 171 -2.86 18.10 28.68
N GLU A 172 -2.14 18.68 29.68
CA GLU A 172 -1.36 19.90 29.49
C GLU A 172 0.00 19.69 28.79
N SER A 173 0.38 18.44 28.54
CA SER A 173 1.69 18.12 27.98
C SER A 173 1.93 18.67 26.57
N TRP A 174 0.89 19.00 25.85
CA TRP A 174 0.99 19.66 24.54
C TRP A 174 1.45 21.10 24.63
N GLU A 175 1.02 21.81 25.67
CA GLU A 175 1.32 23.24 25.83
C GLU A 175 2.54 23.49 26.72
N LYS A 176 2.68 22.67 27.76
CA LYS A 176 3.70 22.89 28.81
C LYS A 176 4.90 21.94 28.72
N GLY A 177 4.86 20.97 27.83
CA GLY A 177 5.85 19.88 27.83
C GLY A 177 5.53 18.82 28.88
N ASN A 178 6.45 17.84 29.02
CA ASN A 178 6.32 16.83 30.07
C ASN A 178 6.82 17.40 31.41
N PRO A 179 6.19 17.02 32.53
CA PRO A 179 6.67 17.38 33.86
C PRO A 179 8.03 16.80 34.18
#